data_9f7d950c8846aedc48b7b8b39b90c321
#
_entry.id   9f7d950c8846aedc48b7b8b39b90c321
#
_cell.length_a   1.000
_cell.length_b   1.000
_cell.length_c   1.000
_cell.angle_alpha   90.00
_cell.angle_beta   90.00
_cell.angle_gamma   90.00
#
_symmetry.space_group_name_H-M   'P 1'
#
loop_
_entity.id
_entity.type
_entity.pdbx_description
1 polymer ?
#
loop_
_entity_poly.entity_id
_entity_poly.type
_entity_poly.pdbx_seq_one_letter_code
_entity_poly.pdbx_strand_id
1 'polypeptide(L)'
;MSAVSSTGWLYGAIQKRRNRGLGGLYLVVAAFLILYAVLFPGILSVGGFSKFTQNWFPLALVTMAQALLMLNGGITLAIGPLVSLGAVIAATTMEGVFGVPGGFVAVALAGLAIGAVTGVIVAHLRLPAIIVTLAGSFIITGVALILLPRPGGFIPDWLSNGLAGHTPVAFLLLVVILLGWKAFLATPLGLGIYAAGDNPVGAFRSGVPVERAKVVAFALSGLLAALAGLFVAAQTGSGDPIIGTPFTLNSIAAAVLGGVGFLGGKGTMRGAICGSLLLSVMINVMFFLGFPPVAQYVAQGLIIVGAVAVPELLGAWRARR
;
A
#
# COMPACT_ATOMS: atom_id res chain seq x y z
N MET A 1 -10.98 -31.53 17.32
CA MET A 1 -11.94 -30.46 16.98
C MET A 1 -11.90 -29.25 17.95
N SER A 2 -11.15 -29.25 19.04
CA SER A 2 -11.10 -28.15 20.05
C SER A 2 -10.07 -27.04 19.80
N ALA A 3 -9.10 -27.24 18.93
CA ALA A 3 -8.04 -26.26 18.66
C ALA A 3 -8.47 -25.09 17.75
N VAL A 4 -9.52 -25.28 16.93
CA VAL A 4 -10.00 -24.25 15.98
C VAL A 4 -10.82 -23.16 16.67
N SER A 5 -11.48 -23.47 17.78
CA SER A 5 -12.30 -22.50 18.53
C SER A 5 -11.45 -21.53 19.38
N SER A 6 -10.29 -21.95 19.85
CA SER A 6 -9.40 -21.13 20.68
C SER A 6 -8.65 -20.05 19.86
N THR A 7 -8.32 -20.33 18.60
CA THR A 7 -7.67 -19.37 17.71
C THR A 7 -8.60 -18.20 17.34
N GLY A 8 -9.89 -18.44 17.15
CA GLY A 8 -10.88 -17.41 16.84
C GLY A 8 -11.08 -16.39 17.98
N TRP A 9 -11.09 -16.85 19.23
CA TRP A 9 -11.25 -15.97 20.41
C TRP A 9 -10.00 -15.10 20.64
N LEU A 10 -8.81 -15.68 20.54
CA LEU A 10 -7.54 -14.96 20.66
C LEU A 10 -7.41 -13.89 19.56
N TYR A 11 -7.77 -14.22 18.31
CA TYR A 11 -7.81 -13.29 17.20
C TYR A 11 -8.74 -12.10 17.47
N GLY A 12 -9.95 -12.38 17.97
CA GLY A 12 -10.93 -11.35 18.34
C GLY A 12 -10.43 -10.43 19.46
N ALA A 13 -9.79 -10.97 20.48
CA ALA A 13 -9.26 -10.21 21.62
C ALA A 13 -8.09 -9.31 21.21
N ILE A 14 -7.15 -9.81 20.40
CA ILE A 14 -6.01 -9.06 19.88
C ILE A 14 -6.52 -7.94 18.96
N GLN A 15 -7.49 -8.21 18.11
CA GLN A 15 -8.06 -7.24 17.18
C GLN A 15 -8.83 -6.14 17.93
N LYS A 16 -9.56 -6.47 19.00
CA LYS A 16 -10.30 -5.51 19.83
C LYS A 16 -9.37 -4.54 20.56
N ARG A 17 -8.23 -5.03 21.06
CA ARG A 17 -7.20 -4.20 21.72
C ARG A 17 -6.51 -3.25 20.73
N ARG A 18 -6.24 -3.70 19.50
CA ARG A 18 -5.62 -2.91 18.42
C ARG A 18 -6.56 -1.84 17.84
N ASN A 19 -7.86 -2.09 17.82
CA ASN A 19 -8.84 -1.15 17.28
C ASN A 19 -9.18 0.01 18.23
N ARG A 20 -8.81 -0.03 19.51
CA ARG A 20 -9.11 1.04 20.48
C ARG A 20 -8.51 2.40 20.13
N GLY A 21 -7.42 2.44 19.34
CA GLY A 21 -6.80 3.70 18.88
C GLY A 21 -7.39 4.28 17.60
N LEU A 22 -8.22 3.51 16.87
CA LEU A 22 -8.71 3.93 15.54
C LEU A 22 -9.90 4.89 15.60
N GLY A 23 -10.58 5.03 16.75
CA GLY A 23 -11.77 5.90 16.88
C GLY A 23 -11.47 7.35 16.51
N GLY A 24 -10.36 7.90 17.00
CA GLY A 24 -9.94 9.25 16.65
C GLY A 24 -9.60 9.40 15.16
N LEU A 25 -8.95 8.40 14.55
CA LEU A 25 -8.64 8.43 13.14
C LEU A 25 -9.92 8.42 12.27
N TYR A 26 -10.91 7.59 12.61
CA TYR A 26 -12.18 7.58 11.89
C TYR A 26 -12.92 8.91 11.96
N LEU A 27 -12.89 9.59 13.12
CA LEU A 27 -13.46 10.93 13.26
C LEU A 27 -12.74 11.95 12.39
N VAL A 28 -11.42 11.95 12.35
CA VAL A 28 -10.63 12.84 11.49
C VAL A 28 -10.93 12.56 10.02
N VAL A 29 -10.93 11.29 9.59
CA VAL A 29 -11.27 10.91 8.20
C VAL A 29 -12.69 11.37 7.85
N ALA A 30 -13.67 11.14 8.73
CA ALA A 30 -15.04 11.58 8.50
C ALA A 30 -15.15 13.10 8.37
N ALA A 31 -14.47 13.86 9.24
CA ALA A 31 -14.44 15.31 9.17
C ALA A 31 -13.85 15.82 7.85
N PHE A 32 -12.74 15.23 7.38
CA PHE A 32 -12.12 15.61 6.10
C PHE A 32 -12.98 15.19 4.89
N LEU A 33 -13.68 14.06 4.96
CA LEU A 33 -14.62 13.65 3.90
C LEU A 33 -15.82 14.59 3.83
N ILE A 34 -16.37 15.01 4.97
CA ILE A 34 -17.46 15.99 5.04
C ILE A 34 -16.98 17.33 4.47
N LEU A 35 -15.81 17.80 4.90
CA LEU A 35 -15.21 19.03 4.36
C LEU A 35 -15.03 18.94 2.84
N TYR A 36 -14.53 17.83 2.33
CA TYR A 36 -14.36 17.61 0.91
C TYR A 36 -15.70 17.60 0.16
N ALA A 37 -16.72 16.94 0.69
CA ALA A 37 -18.07 16.90 0.11
C ALA A 37 -18.74 18.29 0.09
N VAL A 38 -18.51 19.12 1.11
CA VAL A 38 -19.03 20.49 1.17
C VAL A 38 -18.33 21.40 0.16
N LEU A 39 -16.99 21.28 0.05
CA LEU A 39 -16.21 22.09 -0.91
C LEU A 39 -16.46 21.66 -2.37
N PHE A 40 -16.71 20.36 -2.60
CA PHE A 40 -16.88 19.77 -3.93
C PHE A 40 -18.10 18.84 -3.97
N PRO A 41 -19.32 19.39 -4.11
CA PRO A 41 -20.57 18.62 -4.12
C PRO A 41 -20.61 17.58 -5.25
N GLY A 42 -19.82 17.75 -6.30
CA GLY A 42 -19.70 16.80 -7.42
C GLY A 42 -19.24 15.39 -7.00
N ILE A 43 -18.61 15.21 -5.84
CA ILE A 43 -18.23 13.89 -5.32
C ILE A 43 -19.43 13.00 -5.02
N LEU A 44 -20.58 13.60 -4.71
CA LEU A 44 -21.84 12.87 -4.43
C LEU A 44 -22.46 12.28 -5.68
N SER A 45 -22.03 12.67 -6.88
CA SER A 45 -22.42 12.01 -8.14
C SER A 45 -21.66 10.69 -8.33
N VAL A 46 -22.26 9.73 -9.02
CA VAL A 46 -21.63 8.44 -9.34
C VAL A 46 -20.28 8.65 -10.06
N GLY A 47 -20.23 9.58 -11.00
CA GLY A 47 -19.00 9.91 -11.73
C GLY A 47 -17.92 10.56 -10.87
N GLY A 48 -18.30 11.48 -9.96
CA GLY A 48 -17.37 12.11 -9.03
C GLY A 48 -16.81 11.12 -8.02
N PHE A 49 -17.65 10.25 -7.46
CA PHE A 49 -17.24 9.17 -6.57
C PHE A 49 -16.31 8.18 -7.29
N SER A 50 -16.62 7.82 -8.54
CA SER A 50 -15.77 6.96 -9.35
C SER A 50 -14.38 7.58 -9.55
N LYS A 51 -14.28 8.83 -9.97
CA LYS A 51 -13.01 9.53 -10.17
C LYS A 51 -12.20 9.65 -8.87
N PHE A 52 -12.86 9.94 -7.75
CA PHE A 52 -12.21 9.99 -6.45
C PHE A 52 -11.61 8.63 -6.07
N THR A 53 -12.39 7.56 -6.21
CA THR A 53 -11.95 6.20 -5.88
C THR A 53 -10.84 5.71 -6.80
N GLN A 54 -10.85 6.08 -8.08
CA GLN A 54 -9.78 5.78 -9.03
C GLN A 54 -8.45 6.43 -8.61
N ASN A 55 -8.46 7.69 -8.21
CA ASN A 55 -7.26 8.39 -7.75
C ASN A 55 -6.75 7.85 -6.40
N TRP A 56 -7.66 7.42 -5.53
CA TRP A 56 -7.31 6.84 -4.24
C TRP A 56 -6.82 5.39 -4.31
N PHE A 57 -7.35 4.58 -5.23
CA PHE A 57 -7.10 3.14 -5.30
C PHE A 57 -5.60 2.76 -5.40
N PRO A 58 -4.77 3.34 -6.29
CA PRO A 58 -3.35 3.05 -6.33
C PRO A 58 -2.65 3.36 -5.00
N LEU A 59 -2.97 4.50 -4.39
CA LEU A 59 -2.42 4.89 -3.09
C LEU A 59 -2.85 3.91 -1.99
N ALA A 60 -4.09 3.43 -2.00
CA ALA A 60 -4.55 2.42 -1.05
C ALA A 60 -3.78 1.11 -1.19
N LEU A 61 -3.56 0.63 -2.42
CA LEU A 61 -2.78 -0.59 -2.69
C LEU A 61 -1.34 -0.48 -2.21
N VAL A 62 -0.63 0.60 -2.56
CA VAL A 62 0.76 0.78 -2.14
C VAL A 62 0.87 1.01 -0.63
N THR A 63 -0.15 1.62 -0.02
CA THR A 63 -0.21 1.77 1.43
C THR A 63 -0.43 0.41 2.12
N MET A 64 -1.26 -0.46 1.54
CA MET A 64 -1.40 -1.84 2.02
C MET A 64 -0.09 -2.61 1.89
N ALA A 65 0.61 -2.46 0.76
CA ALA A 65 1.92 -3.07 0.52
C ALA A 65 2.96 -2.61 1.57
N GLN A 66 3.02 -1.33 1.84
CA GLN A 66 3.93 -0.73 2.83
C GLN A 66 3.55 -1.13 4.25
N ALA A 67 2.27 -1.05 4.61
CA ALA A 67 1.78 -1.41 5.93
C ALA A 67 2.04 -2.89 6.26
N LEU A 68 1.91 -3.78 5.28
CA LEU A 68 2.23 -5.21 5.42
C LEU A 68 3.68 -5.42 5.88
N LEU A 69 4.63 -4.70 5.27
CA LEU A 69 6.04 -4.77 5.65
C LEU A 69 6.31 -4.09 6.98
N MET A 70 5.71 -2.92 7.22
CA MET A 70 5.85 -2.23 8.51
C MET A 70 5.29 -3.06 9.65
N LEU A 71 4.17 -3.76 9.47
CA LEU A 71 3.63 -4.70 10.46
C LEU A 71 4.57 -5.87 10.74
N ASN A 72 5.38 -6.27 9.78
CA ASN A 72 6.43 -7.29 9.93
C ASN A 72 7.77 -6.73 10.46
N GLY A 73 7.85 -5.45 10.77
CA GLY A 73 9.06 -4.79 11.24
C GLY A 73 10.05 -4.39 10.14
N GLY A 74 9.61 -4.29 8.89
CA GLY A 74 10.39 -3.84 7.74
C GLY A 74 9.82 -2.58 7.12
N ILE A 75 10.66 -1.81 6.44
CA ILE A 75 10.28 -0.68 5.59
C ILE A 75 10.90 -0.91 4.22
N THR A 76 10.16 -0.61 3.17
CA THR A 76 10.65 -0.71 1.79
C THR A 76 10.65 0.63 1.07
N LEU A 77 11.71 0.89 0.32
CA LEU A 77 11.83 2.03 -0.59
C LEU A 77 11.60 1.62 -2.05
N ALA A 78 11.34 0.33 -2.31
CA ALA A 78 11.16 -0.20 -3.66
C ALA A 78 9.70 -0.13 -4.17
N ILE A 79 8.73 0.37 -3.37
CA ILE A 79 7.32 0.42 -3.76
C ILE A 79 7.12 1.28 -5.01
N GLY A 80 7.65 2.50 -5.03
CA GLY A 80 7.53 3.39 -6.18
C GLY A 80 8.09 2.77 -7.47
N PRO A 81 9.34 2.31 -7.46
CA PRO A 81 9.92 1.57 -8.57
C PRO A 81 9.12 0.34 -9.02
N LEU A 82 8.53 -0.42 -8.09
CA LEU A 82 7.65 -1.55 -8.42
C LEU A 82 6.34 -1.11 -9.08
N VAL A 83 5.77 0.02 -8.66
CA VAL A 83 4.62 0.65 -9.35
C VAL A 83 5.01 1.03 -10.78
N SER A 84 6.14 1.72 -10.96
CA SER A 84 6.63 2.07 -12.30
C SER A 84 6.86 0.85 -13.17
N LEU A 85 7.55 -0.16 -12.64
CA LEU A 85 7.80 -1.40 -13.39
C LEU A 85 6.50 -2.13 -13.74
N GLY A 86 5.53 -2.19 -12.82
CA GLY A 86 4.20 -2.75 -13.09
C GLY A 86 3.47 -2.03 -14.22
N ALA A 87 3.56 -0.68 -14.26
CA ALA A 87 3.00 0.13 -15.33
C ALA A 87 3.69 -0.13 -16.67
N VAL A 88 5.01 -0.22 -16.67
CA VAL A 88 5.82 -0.51 -17.87
C VAL A 88 5.54 -1.91 -18.41
N ILE A 89 5.54 -2.95 -17.55
CA ILE A 89 5.23 -4.33 -17.96
C ILE A 89 3.81 -4.39 -18.54
N ALA A 90 2.82 -3.77 -17.90
CA ALA A 90 1.46 -3.73 -18.43
C ALA A 90 1.42 -3.14 -19.84
N ALA A 91 2.01 -1.95 -20.02
CA ALA A 91 1.97 -1.22 -21.29
C ALA A 91 2.79 -1.89 -22.43
N THR A 92 3.80 -2.71 -22.10
CA THR A 92 4.63 -3.38 -23.10
C THR A 92 4.16 -4.79 -23.44
N THR A 93 3.40 -5.45 -22.53
CA THR A 93 2.98 -6.86 -22.72
C THR A 93 1.55 -7.00 -23.22
N MET A 94 0.67 -6.00 -23.03
CA MET A 94 -0.74 -6.10 -23.41
C MET A 94 -0.97 -6.00 -24.94
N GLU A 95 -0.02 -5.44 -25.69
CA GLU A 95 -0.04 -5.41 -27.14
C GLU A 95 0.37 -6.76 -27.78
N GLY A 96 1.03 -7.64 -26.99
CA GLY A 96 1.59 -8.89 -27.47
C GLY A 96 0.57 -10.01 -27.67
N VAL A 97 1.08 -11.18 -28.08
CA VAL A 97 0.31 -12.40 -28.42
C VAL A 97 -0.61 -12.87 -27.26
N PHE A 98 -0.21 -12.61 -26.03
CA PHE A 98 -0.98 -13.02 -24.83
C PHE A 98 -2.04 -11.99 -24.40
N GLY A 99 -2.06 -10.81 -25.04
CA GLY A 99 -3.03 -9.75 -24.76
C GLY A 99 -3.12 -9.32 -23.31
N VAL A 100 -4.29 -8.80 -22.94
CA VAL A 100 -4.55 -8.30 -21.57
C VAL A 100 -4.36 -9.34 -20.47
N PRO A 101 -4.86 -10.60 -20.60
CA PRO A 101 -4.62 -11.61 -19.56
C PRO A 101 -3.14 -11.88 -19.32
N GLY A 102 -2.35 -11.94 -20.40
CA GLY A 102 -0.89 -12.10 -20.33
C GLY A 102 -0.21 -10.95 -19.61
N GLY A 103 -0.64 -9.72 -19.86
CA GLY A 103 -0.16 -8.53 -19.15
C GLY A 103 -0.43 -8.57 -17.66
N PHE A 104 -1.65 -8.95 -17.25
CA PHE A 104 -1.99 -9.14 -15.83
C PHE A 104 -1.11 -10.18 -15.15
N VAL A 105 -0.94 -11.34 -15.79
CA VAL A 105 -0.11 -12.43 -15.26
C VAL A 105 1.35 -11.99 -15.17
N ALA A 106 1.89 -11.33 -16.20
CA ALA A 106 3.27 -10.83 -16.22
C ALA A 106 3.53 -9.83 -15.09
N VAL A 107 2.64 -8.85 -14.89
CA VAL A 107 2.73 -7.88 -13.79
C VAL A 107 2.68 -8.57 -12.43
N ALA A 108 1.74 -9.49 -12.24
CA ALA A 108 1.58 -10.20 -10.96
C ALA A 108 2.81 -11.07 -10.65
N LEU A 109 3.31 -11.82 -11.64
CA LEU A 109 4.51 -12.66 -11.48
C LEU A 109 5.76 -11.83 -11.23
N ALA A 110 5.94 -10.71 -11.95
CA ALA A 110 7.08 -9.82 -11.73
C ALA A 110 7.06 -9.22 -10.31
N GLY A 111 5.90 -8.71 -9.87
CA GLY A 111 5.75 -8.18 -8.52
C GLY A 111 6.01 -9.22 -7.43
N LEU A 112 5.44 -10.42 -7.56
CA LEU A 112 5.67 -11.55 -6.66
C LEU A 112 7.13 -11.98 -6.64
N ALA A 113 7.76 -12.15 -7.80
CA ALA A 113 9.14 -12.62 -7.92
C ALA A 113 10.13 -11.63 -7.31
N ILE A 114 10.04 -10.35 -7.66
CA ILE A 114 10.92 -9.29 -7.14
C ILE A 114 10.72 -9.15 -5.63
N GLY A 115 9.46 -9.14 -5.17
CA GLY A 115 9.15 -9.11 -3.75
C GLY A 115 9.71 -10.33 -3.02
N ALA A 116 9.52 -11.54 -3.56
CA ALA A 116 10.03 -12.77 -2.97
C ALA A 116 11.57 -12.78 -2.89
N VAL A 117 12.27 -12.40 -3.98
CA VAL A 117 13.74 -12.30 -4.00
C VAL A 117 14.22 -11.31 -2.94
N THR A 118 13.62 -10.12 -2.87
CA THR A 118 13.94 -9.13 -1.83
C THR A 118 13.69 -9.69 -0.44
N GLY A 119 12.57 -10.39 -0.25
CA GLY A 119 12.21 -11.05 1.01
C GLY A 119 13.20 -12.14 1.41
N VAL A 120 13.66 -12.96 0.48
CA VAL A 120 14.69 -13.99 0.71
C VAL A 120 16.00 -13.34 1.15
N ILE A 121 16.45 -12.30 0.46
CA ILE A 121 17.67 -11.56 0.82
C ILE A 121 17.56 -11.01 2.24
N VAL A 122 16.46 -10.31 2.57
CA VAL A 122 16.26 -9.72 3.90
C VAL A 122 16.13 -10.78 4.99
N ALA A 123 15.42 -11.90 4.72
CA ALA A 123 15.16 -12.92 5.72
C ALA A 123 16.37 -13.81 6.00
N HIS A 124 17.07 -14.32 4.96
CA HIS A 124 18.16 -15.28 5.11
C HIS A 124 19.51 -14.61 5.35
N LEU A 125 19.80 -13.50 4.66
CA LEU A 125 21.04 -12.77 4.88
C LEU A 125 20.98 -11.80 6.07
N ARG A 126 19.79 -11.65 6.69
CA ARG A 126 19.55 -10.81 7.87
C ARG A 126 19.97 -9.34 7.66
N LEU A 127 19.91 -8.89 6.41
CA LEU A 127 20.25 -7.52 6.06
C LEU A 127 19.09 -6.56 6.40
N PRO A 128 19.38 -5.30 6.77
CA PRO A 128 18.34 -4.31 6.97
C PRO A 128 17.50 -4.11 5.71
N ALA A 129 16.16 -4.21 5.84
CA ALA A 129 15.23 -4.11 4.71
C ALA A 129 15.40 -2.81 3.92
N ILE A 130 15.65 -1.69 4.60
CA ILE A 130 15.85 -0.38 3.97
C ILE A 130 17.02 -0.41 2.99
N ILE A 131 18.16 -1.01 3.35
CA ILE A 131 19.36 -1.05 2.51
C ILE A 131 19.11 -1.92 1.28
N VAL A 132 18.54 -3.12 1.48
CA VAL A 132 18.25 -4.05 0.38
C VAL A 132 17.24 -3.45 -0.60
N THR A 133 16.18 -2.81 -0.08
CA THR A 133 15.13 -2.24 -0.92
C THR A 133 15.56 -0.94 -1.59
N LEU A 134 16.46 -0.17 -0.98
CA LEU A 134 17.08 0.99 -1.63
C LEU A 134 17.94 0.56 -2.83
N ALA A 135 18.82 -0.42 -2.65
CA ALA A 135 19.59 -0.97 -3.76
C ALA A 135 18.67 -1.57 -4.84
N GLY A 136 17.65 -2.34 -4.42
CA GLY A 136 16.62 -2.88 -5.29
C GLY A 136 15.87 -1.79 -6.07
N SER A 137 15.61 -0.64 -5.46
CA SER A 137 14.91 0.47 -6.13
C SER A 137 15.66 0.98 -7.35
N PHE A 138 16.98 1.11 -7.28
CA PHE A 138 17.80 1.50 -8.44
C PHE A 138 17.80 0.44 -9.53
N ILE A 139 17.91 -0.84 -9.15
CA ILE A 139 17.86 -1.96 -10.11
C ILE A 139 16.51 -1.99 -10.83
N ILE A 140 15.40 -1.92 -10.08
CA ILE A 140 14.04 -1.97 -10.63
C ILE A 140 13.78 -0.78 -11.55
N THR A 141 14.20 0.42 -11.14
CA THR A 141 14.08 1.62 -11.99
C THR A 141 14.91 1.49 -13.26
N GLY A 142 16.14 0.98 -13.15
CA GLY A 142 16.98 0.71 -14.32
C GLY A 142 16.33 -0.28 -15.30
N VAL A 143 15.76 -1.38 -14.80
CA VAL A 143 15.01 -2.34 -15.61
C VAL A 143 13.79 -1.68 -16.27
N ALA A 144 13.02 -0.86 -15.54
CA ALA A 144 11.87 -0.16 -16.11
C ALA A 144 12.28 0.79 -17.25
N LEU A 145 13.39 1.51 -17.10
CA LEU A 145 13.94 2.40 -18.13
C LEU A 145 14.52 1.66 -19.35
N ILE A 146 15.07 0.45 -19.16
CA ILE A 146 15.52 -0.39 -20.26
C ILE A 146 14.34 -0.91 -21.08
N LEU A 147 13.26 -1.35 -20.38
CA LEU A 147 12.06 -1.87 -21.04
C LEU A 147 11.27 -0.77 -21.77
N LEU A 148 11.20 0.42 -21.18
CA LEU A 148 10.46 1.56 -21.71
C LEU A 148 11.20 2.86 -21.36
N PRO A 149 12.11 3.35 -22.25
CA PRO A 149 12.95 4.53 -21.98
C PRO A 149 12.17 5.85 -21.87
N ARG A 150 10.95 5.90 -22.42
CA ARG A 150 10.07 7.09 -22.43
C ARG A 150 8.64 6.65 -22.17
N PRO A 151 7.79 7.51 -21.55
CA PRO A 151 6.37 7.21 -21.42
C PRO A 151 5.73 6.82 -22.75
N GLY A 152 4.94 5.72 -22.75
CA GLY A 152 4.34 5.16 -23.96
C GLY A 152 3.84 3.74 -23.76
N GLY A 153 3.87 2.93 -24.82
CA GLY A 153 3.29 1.59 -24.85
C GLY A 153 1.78 1.61 -25.09
N PHE A 154 1.14 0.46 -24.97
CA PHE A 154 -0.27 0.29 -25.33
C PHE A 154 -1.08 -0.30 -24.16
N ILE A 155 -2.15 0.39 -23.81
CA ILE A 155 -3.22 -0.12 -22.94
C ILE A 155 -4.53 -0.07 -23.72
N PRO A 156 -5.27 -1.17 -23.87
CA PRO A 156 -6.53 -1.18 -24.60
C PRO A 156 -7.57 -0.23 -23.98
N ASP A 157 -8.26 0.55 -24.80
CA ASP A 157 -9.26 1.54 -24.38
C ASP A 157 -10.39 0.92 -23.53
N TRP A 158 -10.80 -0.30 -23.87
CA TRP A 158 -11.83 -0.99 -23.09
C TRP A 158 -11.39 -1.31 -21.66
N LEU A 159 -10.09 -1.60 -21.44
CA LEU A 159 -9.53 -1.83 -20.11
C LEU A 159 -9.40 -0.51 -19.34
N SER A 160 -8.92 0.54 -20.01
CA SER A 160 -8.85 1.89 -19.45
C SER A 160 -10.25 2.37 -19.05
N ASN A 161 -11.22 2.30 -19.93
CA ASN A 161 -12.62 2.66 -19.66
C ASN A 161 -13.29 1.74 -18.64
N GLY A 162 -12.92 0.45 -18.59
CA GLY A 162 -13.44 -0.51 -17.63
C GLY A 162 -12.92 -0.28 -16.21
N LEU A 163 -11.65 -0.02 -16.04
CA LEU A 163 -11.02 0.20 -14.73
C LEU A 163 -11.13 1.66 -14.26
N ALA A 164 -10.97 2.62 -15.20
CA ALA A 164 -10.95 4.05 -14.94
C ALA A 164 -12.15 4.80 -15.55
N GLY A 165 -13.26 4.13 -15.81
CA GLY A 165 -14.49 4.70 -16.36
C GLY A 165 -15.43 5.29 -15.32
N HIS A 166 -16.69 5.53 -15.75
CA HIS A 166 -17.72 6.14 -14.88
C HIS A 166 -18.22 5.22 -13.76
N THR A 167 -18.00 3.91 -13.85
CA THR A 167 -18.42 2.94 -12.82
C THR A 167 -17.38 2.85 -11.71
N PRO A 168 -17.76 2.71 -10.42
CA PRO A 168 -16.83 2.68 -9.30
C PRO A 168 -16.13 1.31 -9.16
N VAL A 169 -15.54 0.79 -10.26
CA VAL A 169 -14.85 -0.50 -10.29
C VAL A 169 -13.65 -0.50 -9.34
N ALA A 170 -12.93 0.61 -9.25
CA ALA A 170 -11.80 0.77 -8.32
C ALA A 170 -12.23 0.53 -6.87
N PHE A 171 -13.41 1.02 -6.46
CA PHE A 171 -13.96 0.77 -5.13
C PHE A 171 -14.30 -0.71 -4.91
N LEU A 172 -14.93 -1.35 -5.89
CA LEU A 172 -15.27 -2.78 -5.81
C LEU A 172 -13.99 -3.63 -5.71
N LEU A 173 -12.96 -3.34 -6.51
CA LEU A 173 -11.68 -4.02 -6.43
C LEU A 173 -11.03 -3.85 -5.06
N LEU A 174 -11.07 -2.64 -4.49
CA LEU A 174 -10.55 -2.40 -3.14
C LEU A 174 -11.29 -3.25 -2.10
N VAL A 175 -12.62 -3.34 -2.18
CA VAL A 175 -13.43 -4.18 -1.28
C VAL A 175 -13.04 -5.66 -1.42
N VAL A 176 -12.88 -6.16 -2.65
CA VAL A 176 -12.45 -7.55 -2.90
C VAL A 176 -11.07 -7.82 -2.29
N ILE A 177 -10.10 -6.90 -2.49
CA ILE A 177 -8.76 -7.02 -1.92
C ILE A 177 -8.79 -7.00 -0.39
N LEU A 178 -9.65 -6.16 0.21
CA LEU A 178 -9.85 -6.12 1.66
C LEU A 178 -10.46 -7.40 2.22
N LEU A 179 -11.41 -7.98 1.52
CA LEU A 179 -11.98 -9.28 1.89
C LEU A 179 -10.94 -10.38 1.78
N GLY A 180 -10.15 -10.40 0.70
CA GLY A 180 -9.01 -11.29 0.53
C GLY A 180 -7.97 -11.13 1.65
N TRP A 181 -7.66 -9.88 2.03
CA TRP A 181 -6.78 -9.59 3.16
C TRP A 181 -7.34 -10.14 4.48
N LYS A 182 -8.63 -9.95 4.75
CA LYS A 182 -9.29 -10.50 5.95
C LYS A 182 -9.21 -12.03 5.99
N ALA A 183 -9.43 -12.68 4.84
CA ALA A 183 -9.30 -14.14 4.72
C ALA A 183 -7.83 -14.58 4.92
N PHE A 184 -6.87 -13.87 4.35
CA PHE A 184 -5.43 -14.13 4.53
C PHE A 184 -5.01 -14.02 6.00
N LEU A 185 -5.51 -13.03 6.73
CA LEU A 185 -5.23 -12.87 8.16
C LEU A 185 -5.75 -14.02 9.03
N ALA A 186 -6.77 -14.75 8.57
CA ALA A 186 -7.25 -15.94 9.26
C ALA A 186 -6.31 -17.16 9.11
N THR A 187 -5.32 -17.07 8.20
CA THR A 187 -4.34 -18.13 7.99
C THR A 187 -3.18 -18.05 8.99
N PRO A 188 -2.49 -19.17 9.29
CA PRO A 188 -1.30 -19.17 10.13
C PRO A 188 -0.19 -18.23 9.63
N LEU A 189 -0.05 -18.07 8.30
CA LEU A 189 0.91 -17.16 7.68
C LEU A 189 0.57 -15.69 7.97
N GLY A 190 -0.69 -15.30 7.82
CA GLY A 190 -1.14 -13.95 8.13
C GLY A 190 -0.94 -13.56 9.59
N LEU A 191 -1.27 -14.47 10.51
CA LEU A 191 -0.99 -14.30 11.95
C LEU A 191 0.51 -14.26 12.22
N GLY A 192 1.29 -15.09 11.52
CA GLY A 192 2.75 -15.16 11.62
C GLY A 192 3.44 -13.83 11.26
N ILE A 193 2.92 -13.08 10.27
CA ILE A 193 3.46 -11.77 9.90
C ILE A 193 3.40 -10.79 11.07
N TYR A 194 2.27 -10.73 11.77
CA TYR A 194 2.11 -9.87 12.94
C TYR A 194 2.96 -10.31 14.14
N ALA A 195 3.01 -11.62 14.38
CA ALA A 195 3.81 -12.19 15.47
C ALA A 195 5.31 -11.95 15.24
N ALA A 196 5.78 -12.14 14.00
CA ALA A 196 7.16 -11.89 13.61
C ALA A 196 7.56 -10.42 13.75
N GLY A 197 6.62 -9.49 13.53
CA GLY A 197 6.88 -8.06 13.68
C GLY A 197 6.87 -7.58 15.12
N ASP A 198 6.02 -8.15 15.98
CA ASP A 198 5.91 -7.74 17.39
C ASP A 198 7.11 -8.25 18.22
N ASN A 199 7.41 -9.54 18.11
CA ASN A 199 8.55 -10.16 18.77
C ASN A 199 9.07 -11.35 17.96
N PRO A 200 10.08 -11.15 17.08
CA PRO A 200 10.61 -12.22 16.23
C PRO A 200 11.13 -13.43 17.01
N VAL A 201 11.79 -13.18 18.16
CA VAL A 201 12.38 -14.24 19.00
C VAL A 201 11.28 -15.05 19.68
N GLY A 202 10.28 -14.37 20.24
CA GLY A 202 9.12 -15.02 20.86
C GLY A 202 8.29 -15.81 19.85
N ALA A 203 8.08 -15.25 18.66
CA ALA A 203 7.38 -15.91 17.55
C ALA A 203 8.09 -17.18 17.12
N PHE A 204 9.42 -17.14 16.94
CA PHE A 204 10.23 -18.31 16.60
C PHE A 204 10.13 -19.39 17.66
N ARG A 205 10.26 -19.04 18.96
CA ARG A 205 10.12 -20.00 20.07
C ARG A 205 8.72 -20.62 20.16
N SER A 206 7.70 -19.93 19.64
CA SER A 206 6.32 -20.42 19.54
C SER A 206 6.05 -21.23 18.28
N GLY A 207 7.09 -21.56 17.49
CA GLY A 207 6.97 -22.35 16.27
C GLY A 207 6.51 -21.59 15.02
N VAL A 208 6.48 -20.26 15.06
CA VAL A 208 6.15 -19.45 13.88
C VAL A 208 7.36 -19.39 12.95
N PRO A 209 7.22 -19.74 11.66
CA PRO A 209 8.31 -19.67 10.68
C PRO A 209 8.57 -18.21 10.27
N VAL A 210 9.30 -17.45 11.09
CA VAL A 210 9.54 -16.01 10.94
C VAL A 210 10.13 -15.65 9.58
N GLU A 211 11.08 -16.45 9.08
CA GLU A 211 11.71 -16.21 7.76
C GLU A 211 10.69 -16.34 6.62
N ARG A 212 9.84 -17.38 6.65
CA ARG A 212 8.77 -17.56 5.64
C ARG A 212 7.76 -16.44 5.72
N ALA A 213 7.38 -16.00 6.94
CA ALA A 213 6.47 -14.87 7.13
C ALA A 213 7.03 -13.59 6.51
N LYS A 214 8.33 -13.33 6.64
CA LYS A 214 9.01 -12.20 5.99
C LYS A 214 8.98 -12.32 4.47
N VAL A 215 9.38 -13.46 3.91
CA VAL A 215 9.39 -13.67 2.45
C VAL A 215 8.01 -13.48 1.86
N VAL A 216 6.97 -14.06 2.48
CA VAL A 216 5.58 -13.90 2.03
C VAL A 216 5.11 -12.44 2.14
N ALA A 217 5.48 -11.72 3.20
CA ALA A 217 5.15 -10.30 3.34
C ALA A 217 5.76 -9.47 2.21
N PHE A 218 7.03 -9.69 1.87
CA PHE A 218 7.70 -9.00 0.77
C PHE A 218 7.10 -9.39 -0.61
N ALA A 219 6.79 -10.66 -0.84
CA ALA A 219 6.18 -11.13 -2.08
C ALA A 219 4.81 -10.49 -2.31
N LEU A 220 3.93 -10.50 -1.28
CA LEU A 220 2.62 -9.86 -1.35
C LEU A 220 2.72 -8.34 -1.49
N SER A 221 3.69 -7.69 -0.82
CA SER A 221 3.96 -6.27 -0.98
C SER A 221 4.34 -5.95 -2.43
N GLY A 222 5.22 -6.74 -3.03
CA GLY A 222 5.63 -6.58 -4.43
C GLY A 222 4.45 -6.76 -5.40
N LEU A 223 3.60 -7.76 -5.16
CA LEU A 223 2.39 -7.99 -5.93
C LEU A 223 1.44 -6.77 -5.88
N LEU A 224 1.13 -6.27 -4.68
CA LEU A 224 0.24 -5.13 -4.51
C LEU A 224 0.79 -3.87 -5.17
N ALA A 225 2.10 -3.62 -5.06
CA ALA A 225 2.76 -2.48 -5.69
C ALA A 225 2.72 -2.58 -7.23
N ALA A 226 3.02 -3.76 -7.80
CA ALA A 226 2.97 -3.97 -9.24
C ALA A 226 1.54 -3.85 -9.80
N LEU A 227 0.52 -4.37 -9.09
CA LEU A 227 -0.89 -4.20 -9.45
C LEU A 227 -1.35 -2.73 -9.37
N ALA A 228 -0.83 -1.96 -8.41
CA ALA A 228 -1.07 -0.51 -8.38
C ALA A 228 -0.51 0.16 -9.64
N GLY A 229 0.66 -0.27 -10.11
CA GLY A 229 1.27 0.21 -11.35
C GLY A 229 0.44 -0.12 -12.59
N LEU A 230 -0.07 -1.35 -12.69
CA LEU A 230 -0.98 -1.75 -13.77
C LEU A 230 -2.24 -0.87 -13.78
N PHE A 231 -2.82 -0.60 -12.61
CA PHE A 231 -4.00 0.26 -12.50
C PHE A 231 -3.69 1.70 -12.93
N VAL A 232 -2.52 2.24 -12.55
CA VAL A 232 -2.07 3.58 -12.97
C VAL A 232 -1.87 3.62 -14.49
N ALA A 233 -1.27 2.57 -15.09
CA ALA A 233 -1.13 2.47 -16.54
C ALA A 233 -2.49 2.42 -17.24
N ALA A 234 -3.47 1.69 -16.70
CA ALA A 234 -4.83 1.68 -17.23
C ALA A 234 -5.52 3.06 -17.10
N GLN A 235 -5.24 3.81 -16.05
CA GLN A 235 -5.79 5.14 -15.83
C GLN A 235 -5.17 6.19 -16.78
N THR A 236 -3.88 6.08 -17.07
CA THR A 236 -3.16 7.02 -17.95
C THR A 236 -3.17 6.61 -19.43
N GLY A 237 -3.57 5.37 -19.72
CA GLY A 237 -3.53 4.79 -21.08
C GLY A 237 -2.12 4.45 -21.55
N SER A 238 -1.10 4.55 -20.69
CA SER A 238 0.33 4.39 -21.06
C SER A 238 1.16 3.92 -19.88
N GLY A 239 2.32 3.33 -20.15
CA GLY A 239 3.35 3.05 -19.15
C GLY A 239 4.29 4.24 -18.99
N ASP A 240 4.76 4.46 -17.76
CA ASP A 240 5.78 5.46 -17.47
C ASP A 240 6.77 4.88 -16.44
N PRO A 241 8.09 4.82 -16.76
CA PRO A 241 9.10 4.20 -15.92
C PRO A 241 9.38 4.94 -14.60
N ILE A 242 8.89 6.16 -14.42
CA ILE A 242 9.11 6.97 -13.22
C ILE A 242 7.82 7.39 -12.51
N ILE A 243 6.65 7.01 -13.01
CA ILE A 243 5.33 7.42 -12.47
C ILE A 243 5.14 7.01 -11.00
N GLY A 244 5.80 5.96 -10.57
CA GLY A 244 5.71 5.43 -9.22
C GLY A 244 6.47 6.22 -8.16
N THR A 245 7.36 7.14 -8.54
CA THR A 245 8.25 7.85 -7.60
C THR A 245 7.53 8.47 -6.37
N PRO A 246 6.40 9.19 -6.54
CA PRO A 246 5.68 9.77 -5.41
C PRO A 246 5.10 8.73 -4.45
N PHE A 247 4.77 7.54 -4.94
CA PHE A 247 4.14 6.49 -4.13
C PHE A 247 5.07 5.93 -3.05
N THR A 248 6.40 6.03 -3.21
CA THR A 248 7.36 5.55 -2.21
C THR A 248 7.15 6.26 -0.87
N LEU A 249 7.18 7.58 -0.85
CA LEU A 249 7.00 8.36 0.39
C LEU A 249 5.53 8.42 0.82
N ASN A 250 4.60 8.56 -0.14
CA ASN A 250 3.17 8.63 0.16
C ASN A 250 2.64 7.35 0.80
N SER A 251 3.16 6.16 0.43
CA SER A 251 2.76 4.90 1.06
C SER A 251 3.20 4.82 2.53
N ILE A 252 4.40 5.31 2.84
CA ILE A 252 4.92 5.39 4.21
C ILE A 252 4.08 6.38 5.02
N ALA A 253 3.88 7.60 4.48
CA ALA A 253 3.07 8.64 5.11
C ALA A 253 1.67 8.14 5.44
N ALA A 254 0.99 7.55 4.46
CA ALA A 254 -0.35 7.02 4.62
C ALA A 254 -0.42 5.89 5.65
N ALA A 255 0.56 4.97 5.66
CA ALA A 255 0.62 3.89 6.64
C ALA A 255 0.79 4.43 8.07
N VAL A 256 1.68 5.43 8.26
CA VAL A 256 1.92 6.07 9.55
C VAL A 256 0.72 6.88 10.02
N LEU A 257 0.11 7.69 9.14
CA LEU A 257 -1.16 8.38 9.41
C LEU A 257 -2.24 7.40 9.85
N GLY A 258 -2.24 6.18 9.27
CA GLY A 258 -3.08 5.08 9.65
C GLY A 258 -2.74 4.41 10.99
N GLY A 259 -1.72 4.88 11.69
CA GLY A 259 -1.28 4.36 13.00
C GLY A 259 -0.46 3.07 12.90
N VAL A 260 0.15 2.79 11.75
CA VAL A 260 1.09 1.67 11.60
C VAL A 260 2.47 2.12 12.08
N GLY A 261 3.02 1.42 13.07
CA GLY A 261 4.32 1.74 13.67
C GLY A 261 5.50 1.28 12.82
N PHE A 262 6.62 2.01 12.88
CA PHE A 262 7.86 1.65 12.18
C PHE A 262 8.57 0.41 12.72
N LEU A 263 8.38 0.10 14.01
CA LEU A 263 9.12 -0.96 14.72
C LEU A 263 8.46 -2.34 14.62
N GLY A 264 7.38 -2.47 13.88
CA GLY A 264 6.63 -3.72 13.73
C GLY A 264 5.54 -3.94 14.77
N GLY A 265 4.68 -4.94 14.53
CA GLY A 265 3.63 -5.42 15.44
C GLY A 265 2.49 -4.46 15.74
N LYS A 266 2.70 -3.16 15.62
CA LYS A 266 1.72 -2.11 15.96
C LYS A 266 1.00 -1.59 14.74
N GLY A 267 -0.32 -1.44 14.87
CA GLY A 267 -1.18 -0.91 13.80
C GLY A 267 -2.07 -1.99 13.17
N THR A 268 -2.87 -1.56 12.21
CA THR A 268 -3.80 -2.43 11.48
C THR A 268 -3.88 -2.03 10.01
N MET A 269 -4.16 -2.99 9.15
CA MET A 269 -4.38 -2.72 7.72
C MET A 269 -5.58 -1.77 7.50
N ARG A 270 -6.62 -1.85 8.33
CA ARG A 270 -7.76 -0.92 8.27
C ARG A 270 -7.32 0.51 8.56
N GLY A 271 -6.46 0.69 9.56
CA GLY A 271 -5.87 1.99 9.87
C GLY A 271 -5.07 2.53 8.68
N ALA A 272 -4.20 1.71 8.07
CA ALA A 272 -3.42 2.10 6.90
C ALA A 272 -4.29 2.59 5.74
N ILE A 273 -5.40 1.89 5.46
CA ILE A 273 -6.35 2.29 4.41
C ILE A 273 -7.05 3.61 4.76
N CYS A 274 -7.45 3.81 6.02
CA CYS A 274 -7.99 5.10 6.46
C CYS A 274 -6.94 6.21 6.35
N GLY A 275 -5.67 5.92 6.62
CA GLY A 275 -4.57 6.87 6.43
C GLY A 275 -4.34 7.21 4.96
N SER A 276 -4.43 6.23 4.04
CA SER A 276 -4.36 6.49 2.60
C SER A 276 -5.55 7.32 2.10
N LEU A 277 -6.74 7.07 2.64
CA LEU A 277 -7.93 7.85 2.33
C LEU A 277 -7.76 9.30 2.77
N LEU A 278 -7.29 9.51 4.00
CA LEU A 278 -7.03 10.86 4.54
C LEU A 278 -6.01 11.61 3.66
N LEU A 279 -4.89 10.97 3.33
CA LEU A 279 -3.85 11.58 2.49
C LEU A 279 -4.39 11.89 1.09
N SER A 280 -5.18 10.99 0.48
CA SER A 280 -5.81 11.22 -0.82
C SER A 280 -6.78 12.40 -0.80
N VAL A 281 -7.63 12.50 0.22
CA VAL A 281 -8.54 13.65 0.39
C VAL A 281 -7.74 14.94 0.51
N MET A 282 -6.68 14.98 1.31
CA MET A 282 -5.83 16.16 1.48
C MET A 282 -5.20 16.61 0.15
N ILE A 283 -4.64 15.66 -0.61
CA ILE A 283 -4.05 15.95 -1.94
C ILE A 283 -5.12 16.52 -2.89
N ASN A 284 -6.30 15.90 -2.94
CA ASN A 284 -7.40 16.36 -3.78
C ASN A 284 -7.88 17.77 -3.37
N VAL A 285 -8.05 18.03 -2.07
CA VAL A 285 -8.43 19.37 -1.57
C VAL A 285 -7.40 20.42 -1.99
N MET A 286 -6.11 20.15 -1.84
CA MET A 286 -5.05 21.06 -2.27
C MET A 286 -5.07 21.32 -3.78
N PHE A 287 -5.30 20.28 -4.57
CA PHE A 287 -5.43 20.40 -6.02
C PHE A 287 -6.59 21.32 -6.42
N PHE A 288 -7.76 21.14 -5.82
CA PHE A 288 -8.94 21.98 -6.10
C PHE A 288 -8.82 23.41 -5.59
N LEU A 289 -8.06 23.63 -4.51
CA LEU A 289 -7.74 24.99 -4.03
C LEU A 289 -6.69 25.70 -4.89
N GLY A 290 -6.22 25.05 -5.98
CA GLY A 290 -5.26 25.62 -6.91
C GLY A 290 -3.81 25.63 -6.42
N PHE A 291 -3.48 24.86 -5.39
CA PHE A 291 -2.10 24.75 -4.95
C PHE A 291 -1.25 24.03 -6.02
N PRO A 292 -0.08 24.61 -6.39
CA PRO A 292 0.80 23.98 -7.36
C PRO A 292 1.33 22.64 -6.81
N PRO A 293 1.67 21.67 -7.69
CA PRO A 293 2.17 20.35 -7.28
C PRO A 293 3.36 20.40 -6.30
N VAL A 294 4.23 21.41 -6.46
CA VAL A 294 5.38 21.62 -5.55
C VAL A 294 4.93 21.88 -4.11
N ALA A 295 3.88 22.69 -3.91
CA ALA A 295 3.33 22.95 -2.57
C ALA A 295 2.71 21.69 -1.95
N GLN A 296 2.15 20.80 -2.78
CA GLN A 296 1.62 19.51 -2.32
C GLN A 296 2.74 18.61 -1.77
N TYR A 297 3.94 18.57 -2.39
CA TYR A 297 5.09 17.84 -1.85
C TYR A 297 5.56 18.39 -0.51
N VAL A 298 5.60 19.73 -0.36
CA VAL A 298 5.95 20.36 0.93
C VAL A 298 4.95 19.98 2.01
N ALA A 299 3.65 20.08 1.71
CA ALA A 299 2.59 19.71 2.65
C ALA A 299 2.67 18.23 3.04
N GLN A 300 2.90 17.32 2.07
CA GLN A 300 3.10 15.89 2.35
C GLN A 300 4.30 15.66 3.29
N GLY A 301 5.41 16.34 3.07
CA GLY A 301 6.58 16.26 3.95
C GLY A 301 6.27 16.71 5.37
N LEU A 302 5.57 17.82 5.54
CA LEU A 302 5.15 18.33 6.85
C LEU A 302 4.17 17.37 7.54
N ILE A 303 3.25 16.77 6.79
CA ILE A 303 2.31 15.76 7.31
C ILE A 303 3.05 14.54 7.83
N ILE A 304 4.06 14.04 7.08
CA ILE A 304 4.87 12.88 7.50
C ILE A 304 5.59 13.21 8.82
N VAL A 305 6.25 14.37 8.89
CA VAL A 305 6.95 14.80 10.10
C VAL A 305 5.98 14.94 11.26
N GLY A 306 4.82 15.59 11.05
CA GLY A 306 3.79 15.75 12.08
C GLY A 306 3.21 14.41 12.55
N ALA A 307 2.92 13.49 11.62
CA ALA A 307 2.38 12.17 11.94
C ALA A 307 3.34 11.30 12.78
N VAL A 308 4.65 11.49 12.61
CA VAL A 308 5.67 10.79 13.41
C VAL A 308 5.94 11.52 14.73
N ALA A 309 6.13 12.83 14.69
CA ALA A 309 6.55 13.62 15.85
C ALA A 309 5.46 13.74 16.92
N VAL A 310 4.19 13.94 16.52
CA VAL A 310 3.09 14.19 17.47
C VAL A 310 2.85 12.99 18.43
N PRO A 311 2.72 11.74 17.97
CA PRO A 311 2.56 10.60 18.87
C PRO A 311 3.76 10.39 19.82
N GLU A 312 4.98 10.58 19.33
CA GLU A 312 6.21 10.45 20.12
C GLU A 312 6.28 11.52 21.22
N LEU A 313 6.00 12.79 20.89
CA LEU A 313 5.97 13.88 21.84
C LEU A 313 4.88 13.69 22.92
N LEU A 314 3.67 13.27 22.52
CA LEU A 314 2.59 12.98 23.44
C LEU A 314 2.91 11.78 24.34
N GLY A 315 3.57 10.74 23.81
CA GLY A 315 4.05 9.59 24.55
C GLY A 315 5.10 9.98 25.60
N ALA A 316 6.10 10.76 25.20
CA ALA A 316 7.13 11.27 26.10
C ALA A 316 6.56 12.18 27.21
N TRP A 317 5.56 13.00 26.89
CA TRP A 317 4.91 13.88 27.87
C TRP A 317 4.08 13.11 28.90
N ARG A 318 3.39 12.04 28.46
CA ARG A 318 2.66 11.14 29.39
C ARG A 318 3.56 10.27 30.26
N ALA A 319 4.75 9.93 29.80
CA ALA A 319 5.73 9.16 30.58
C ALA A 319 6.45 10.00 31.67
N ARG A 320 6.36 11.33 31.58
CA ARG A 320 6.93 12.27 32.56
C ARG A 320 5.95 12.68 33.66
N ARG A 321 4.69 12.28 33.53
CA ARG A 321 3.65 12.41 34.57
C ARG A 321 3.36 11.08 35.26
#